data_5c45a70055c9c1cc040678f4e67fd12d
#
_entry.id   5c45a70055c9c1cc040678f4e67fd12d
#
_cell.length_a   1.000
_cell.length_b   1.000
_cell.length_c   1.000
_cell.angle_alpha   90.00
_cell.angle_beta   90.00
_cell.angle_gamma   90.00
#
_symmetry.space_group_name_H-M   'P 1'
#
loop_
_entity.id
_entity.type
_entity.pdbx_description
1 polymer ?
#
loop_
_entity_poly.entity_id
_entity_poly.type
_entity_poly.pdbx_seq_one_letter_code
_entity_poly.pdbx_strand_id
1 'polypeptide(L)'
;MEWTKQLGRYIVIMILQVLLFDQLQLWGACHPYVYLLCLLMFPITLPQSVNMVIGALVGIVMDVFCNSMGIHMAACVLVMFVRPYILGMIVNDKDRLNEQISLRAIDMGAMLKYVSILVVIHHFTVFLLAAWSWSHIGFVLLETVVSSIVTILLIIGYNSLIYK
;
A
#
# COMPACT_ATOMS: atom_id res chain seq x y z
N MET A 1 -17.40 -17.16 -4.78
CA MET A 1 -17.30 -17.28 -3.31
C MET A 1 -15.95 -16.83 -2.74
N GLU A 2 -14.88 -16.79 -3.50
CA GLU A 2 -13.58 -16.25 -3.05
C GLU A 2 -13.57 -14.71 -3.02
N TRP A 3 -14.17 -14.05 -4.00
CA TRP A 3 -14.22 -12.59 -4.12
C TRP A 3 -14.94 -11.90 -2.96
N THR A 4 -16.03 -12.50 -2.44
CA THR A 4 -16.77 -11.95 -1.30
C THR A 4 -15.95 -11.98 -0.01
N LYS A 5 -15.15 -13.04 0.18
CA LYS A 5 -14.22 -13.13 1.33
C LYS A 5 -13.07 -12.11 1.21
N GLN A 6 -12.54 -11.90 0.00
CA GLN A 6 -11.51 -10.89 -0.23
C GLN A 6 -12.04 -9.48 0.01
N LEU A 7 -13.22 -9.17 -0.52
CA LEU A 7 -13.86 -7.87 -0.30
C LEU A 7 -14.11 -7.61 1.19
N GLY A 8 -14.59 -8.61 1.92
CA GLY A 8 -14.77 -8.51 3.37
C GLY A 8 -13.45 -8.20 4.10
N ARG A 9 -12.32 -8.83 3.70
CA ARG A 9 -11.00 -8.53 4.27
C ARG A 9 -10.56 -7.08 3.99
N TYR A 10 -10.77 -6.58 2.76
CA TYR A 10 -10.43 -5.20 2.41
C TYR A 10 -11.22 -4.20 3.25
N ILE A 11 -12.53 -4.44 3.44
CA ILE A 11 -13.38 -3.60 4.29
C ILE A 11 -12.86 -3.61 5.73
N VAL A 12 -12.56 -4.78 6.29
CA VAL A 12 -12.01 -4.90 7.66
C VAL A 12 -10.69 -4.14 7.79
N ILE A 13 -9.77 -4.29 6.83
CA ILE A 13 -8.48 -3.57 6.85
C ILE A 13 -8.69 -2.06 6.80
N MET A 14 -9.60 -1.57 5.96
CA MET A 14 -9.93 -0.15 5.87
C MET A 14 -10.52 0.38 7.18
N ILE A 15 -11.44 -0.37 7.80
CA ILE A 15 -12.02 -0.01 9.11
C ILE A 15 -10.92 0.03 10.19
N LEU A 16 -10.06 -0.97 10.24
CA LEU A 16 -8.93 -1.00 11.18
C LEU A 16 -7.96 0.17 10.96
N GLN A 17 -7.70 0.53 9.70
CA GLN A 17 -6.89 1.70 9.38
C GLN A 17 -7.46 2.96 10.01
N VAL A 18 -8.73 3.24 9.74
CA VAL A 18 -9.40 4.47 10.20
C VAL A 18 -9.55 4.51 11.73
N LEU A 19 -9.94 3.38 12.36
CA LEU A 19 -10.25 3.36 13.79
C LEU A 19 -9.01 3.25 14.68
N LEU A 20 -7.97 2.54 14.22
CA LEU A 20 -6.79 2.27 15.03
C LEU A 20 -5.55 2.98 14.50
N PHE A 21 -5.16 2.74 13.25
CA PHE A 21 -3.86 3.16 12.74
C PHE A 21 -3.79 4.65 12.45
N ASP A 22 -4.88 5.27 12.04
CA ASP A 22 -4.94 6.72 11.81
C ASP A 22 -4.84 7.53 13.11
N GLN A 23 -5.27 6.92 14.22
CA GLN A 23 -5.12 7.52 15.57
C GLN A 23 -3.74 7.27 16.18
N LEU A 24 -2.95 6.34 15.62
CA LEU A 24 -1.62 6.00 16.13
C LEU A 24 -0.56 6.93 15.53
N GLN A 25 -0.51 8.15 16.04
CA GLN A 25 0.63 9.05 15.81
C GLN A 25 1.75 8.70 16.79
N LEU A 26 2.48 7.63 16.51
CA LEU A 26 3.58 7.20 17.38
C LEU A 26 4.71 8.25 17.32
N TRP A 27 4.97 8.91 18.45
CA TRP A 27 6.00 9.95 18.61
C TRP A 27 5.93 11.11 17.59
N GLY A 28 4.76 11.38 17.01
CA GLY A 28 4.57 12.49 16.08
C GLY A 28 5.23 12.33 14.70
N ALA A 29 5.85 11.17 14.43
CA ALA A 29 6.58 10.93 13.17
C ALA A 29 6.28 9.57 12.51
N CYS A 30 5.40 8.76 13.10
CA CYS A 30 5.08 7.44 12.57
C CYS A 30 3.59 7.31 12.26
N HIS A 31 3.26 7.17 10.99
CA HIS A 31 1.90 6.99 10.47
C HIS A 31 1.82 5.69 9.66
N PRO A 32 1.46 4.55 10.27
CA PRO A 32 1.40 3.28 9.55
C PRO A 32 0.16 3.20 8.65
N TYR A 33 0.36 3.02 7.34
CA TYR A 33 -0.72 2.90 6.36
C TYR A 33 -0.94 1.44 5.96
N VAL A 34 -1.60 0.67 6.83
CA VAL A 34 -1.88 -0.76 6.61
C VAL A 34 -2.87 -0.99 5.46
N TYR A 35 -3.75 -0.04 5.16
CA TYR A 35 -4.68 -0.13 4.05
C TYR A 35 -4.01 -0.35 2.69
N LEU A 36 -2.72 -0.01 2.58
CA LEU A 36 -1.92 -0.26 1.39
C LEU A 36 -1.89 -1.74 1.01
N LEU A 37 -2.03 -2.63 2.00
CA LEU A 37 -2.17 -4.07 1.79
C LEU A 37 -3.32 -4.40 0.84
N CYS A 38 -4.45 -3.66 0.90
CA CYS A 38 -5.57 -3.85 -0.02
C CYS A 38 -5.14 -3.64 -1.48
N LEU A 39 -4.36 -2.59 -1.75
CA LEU A 39 -3.86 -2.28 -3.09
C LEU A 39 -2.82 -3.30 -3.57
N LEU A 40 -1.94 -3.75 -2.67
CA LEU A 40 -0.88 -4.71 -2.98
C LEU A 40 -1.44 -6.11 -3.30
N MET A 41 -2.55 -6.49 -2.68
CA MET A 41 -3.20 -7.79 -2.88
C MET A 41 -4.21 -7.81 -4.04
N PHE A 42 -4.47 -6.69 -4.68
CA PHE A 42 -5.43 -6.62 -5.78
C PHE A 42 -4.94 -7.47 -6.98
N PRO A 43 -5.85 -8.10 -7.75
CA PRO A 43 -5.47 -8.89 -8.93
C PRO A 43 -4.71 -8.07 -9.96
N ILE A 44 -3.65 -8.66 -10.53
CA ILE A 44 -2.81 -8.02 -11.55
C ILE A 44 -3.44 -8.16 -12.94
N THR A 45 -4.36 -9.10 -13.08
CA THR A 45 -5.04 -9.42 -14.36
C THR A 45 -5.95 -8.31 -14.87
N LEU A 46 -6.30 -7.35 -14.01
CA LEU A 46 -7.14 -6.22 -14.40
C LEU A 46 -6.38 -5.22 -15.28
N PRO A 47 -7.08 -4.58 -16.23
CA PRO A 47 -6.48 -3.49 -17.01
C PRO A 47 -5.89 -2.40 -16.11
N GLN A 48 -4.77 -1.83 -16.54
CA GLN A 48 -4.06 -0.78 -15.78
C GLN A 48 -4.97 0.37 -15.38
N SER A 49 -5.85 0.82 -16.28
CA SER A 49 -6.83 1.88 -16.02
C SER A 49 -7.78 1.53 -14.88
N VAL A 50 -8.26 0.29 -14.83
CA VAL A 50 -9.15 -0.19 -13.75
C VAL A 50 -8.41 -0.20 -12.42
N ASN A 51 -7.17 -0.70 -12.40
CA ASN A 51 -6.33 -0.68 -11.19
C ASN A 51 -6.12 0.73 -10.66
N MET A 52 -5.86 1.71 -11.54
CA MET A 52 -5.71 3.12 -11.13
C MET A 52 -7.02 3.70 -10.58
N VAL A 53 -8.17 3.39 -11.18
CA VAL A 53 -9.49 3.81 -10.66
C VAL A 53 -9.74 3.22 -9.27
N ILE A 54 -9.40 1.95 -9.05
CA ILE A 54 -9.50 1.32 -7.73
C ILE A 54 -8.59 2.02 -6.72
N GLY A 55 -7.34 2.32 -7.11
CA GLY A 55 -6.43 3.10 -6.29
C GLY A 55 -7.00 4.47 -5.92
N ALA A 56 -7.60 5.17 -6.90
CA ALA A 56 -8.27 6.45 -6.65
C ALA A 56 -9.42 6.33 -5.65
N LEU A 57 -10.28 5.32 -5.81
CA LEU A 57 -11.41 5.09 -4.90
C LEU A 57 -10.95 4.80 -3.46
N VAL A 58 -9.96 3.93 -3.28
CA VAL A 58 -9.39 3.64 -1.96
C VAL A 58 -8.75 4.90 -1.36
N GLY A 59 -8.02 5.67 -2.15
CA GLY A 59 -7.40 6.91 -1.71
C GLY A 59 -8.42 7.98 -1.33
N ILE A 60 -9.51 8.14 -2.09
CA ILE A 60 -10.61 9.06 -1.76
C ILE A 60 -11.24 8.69 -0.41
N VAL A 61 -11.47 7.40 -0.16
CA VAL A 61 -12.01 6.96 1.13
C VAL A 61 -11.07 7.40 2.26
N MET A 62 -9.75 7.18 2.10
CA MET A 62 -8.77 7.64 3.10
C MET A 62 -8.74 9.16 3.24
N ASP A 63 -8.79 9.90 2.13
CA ASP A 63 -8.80 11.36 2.17
C ASP A 63 -10.01 11.93 2.93
N VAL A 64 -11.17 11.29 2.82
CA VAL A 64 -12.37 11.67 3.59
C VAL A 64 -12.17 11.49 5.08
N PHE A 65 -11.55 10.39 5.52
CA PHE A 65 -11.34 10.12 6.94
C PHE A 65 -10.15 10.89 7.53
N CYS A 66 -9.07 11.06 6.76
CA CYS A 66 -7.87 11.80 7.19
C CYS A 66 -7.99 13.32 6.94
N ASN A 67 -9.07 13.80 6.30
CA ASN A 67 -9.25 15.19 5.88
C ASN A 67 -8.07 15.73 5.06
N SER A 68 -7.56 14.95 4.10
CA SER A 68 -6.27 15.18 3.42
C SER A 68 -6.37 15.67 1.97
N MET A 69 -7.54 16.09 1.50
CA MET A 69 -7.76 16.80 0.22
C MET A 69 -7.11 16.16 -1.02
N GLY A 70 -7.15 14.82 -1.17
CA GLY A 70 -6.65 14.13 -2.37
C GLY A 70 -5.18 13.66 -2.29
N ILE A 71 -4.51 13.81 -1.16
CA ILE A 71 -3.12 13.38 -0.96
C ILE A 71 -3.01 11.84 -1.04
N HIS A 72 -3.89 11.13 -0.32
CA HIS A 72 -3.93 9.67 -0.35
C HIS A 72 -4.40 9.15 -1.71
N MET A 73 -5.34 9.84 -2.35
CA MET A 73 -5.77 9.50 -3.71
C MET A 73 -4.60 9.55 -4.69
N ALA A 74 -3.82 10.63 -4.69
CA ALA A 74 -2.66 10.77 -5.56
C ALA A 74 -1.61 9.68 -5.31
N ALA A 75 -1.30 9.40 -4.04
CA ALA A 75 -0.33 8.37 -3.67
C ALA A 75 -0.81 6.95 -4.07
N CYS A 76 -2.09 6.63 -3.86
CA CYS A 76 -2.66 5.33 -4.26
C CYS A 76 -2.67 5.14 -5.76
N VAL A 77 -3.04 6.17 -6.54
CA VAL A 77 -3.00 6.11 -8.01
C VAL A 77 -1.56 5.90 -8.50
N LEU A 78 -0.59 6.62 -7.92
CA LEU A 78 0.82 6.44 -8.27
C LEU A 78 1.29 5.01 -7.97
N VAL A 79 0.98 4.46 -6.80
CA VAL A 79 1.31 3.09 -6.44
C VAL A 79 0.71 2.10 -7.44
N MET A 80 -0.57 2.24 -7.78
CA MET A 80 -1.23 1.34 -8.73
C MET A 80 -0.68 1.50 -10.16
N PHE A 81 -0.21 2.70 -10.52
CA PHE A 81 0.45 2.94 -11.78
C PHE A 81 1.83 2.25 -11.85
N VAL A 82 2.65 2.39 -10.81
CA VAL A 82 4.03 1.86 -10.79
C VAL A 82 4.07 0.35 -10.53
N ARG A 83 3.05 -0.19 -9.86
CA ARG A 83 2.95 -1.58 -9.42
C ARG A 83 3.30 -2.63 -10.49
N PRO A 84 2.73 -2.63 -11.72
CA PRO A 84 3.05 -3.65 -12.73
C PRO A 84 4.50 -3.59 -13.20
N TYR A 85 5.13 -2.41 -13.22
CA TYR A 85 6.53 -2.27 -13.58
C TYR A 85 7.44 -2.88 -12.52
N ILE A 86 7.16 -2.61 -11.24
CA ILE A 86 7.91 -3.20 -10.10
C ILE A 86 7.78 -4.73 -10.09
N LEU A 87 6.56 -5.23 -10.29
CA LEU A 87 6.36 -6.69 -10.43
C LEU A 87 7.14 -7.26 -11.61
N GLY A 88 7.15 -6.56 -12.75
CA GLY A 88 7.90 -6.97 -13.92
C GLY A 88 9.41 -7.09 -13.70
N MET A 89 9.97 -6.30 -12.79
CA MET A 89 11.39 -6.36 -12.43
C MET A 89 11.72 -7.47 -11.42
N ILE A 90 10.76 -7.84 -10.58
CA ILE A 90 11.00 -8.72 -9.41
C ILE A 90 10.60 -10.16 -9.71
N VAL A 91 9.52 -10.36 -10.48
CA VAL A 91 8.92 -11.67 -10.72
C VAL A 91 9.34 -12.21 -12.08
N ASN A 92 9.85 -13.43 -12.11
CA ASN A 92 10.25 -14.10 -13.35
C ASN A 92 9.05 -14.34 -14.28
N ASP A 93 9.28 -14.35 -15.60
CA ASP A 93 8.24 -14.52 -16.61
C ASP A 93 7.42 -15.82 -16.45
N LYS A 94 8.02 -16.87 -15.90
CA LYS A 94 7.32 -18.15 -15.63
C LYS A 94 6.23 -18.02 -14.56
N ASP A 95 6.45 -17.17 -13.56
CA ASP A 95 5.51 -16.95 -12.46
C ASP A 95 4.43 -15.91 -12.85
N ARG A 96 4.73 -15.07 -13.85
CA ARG A 96 3.79 -14.10 -14.42
C ARG A 96 2.67 -14.73 -15.25
N LEU A 97 2.91 -15.90 -15.84
CA LEU A 97 1.93 -16.63 -16.66
C LEU A 97 0.82 -17.30 -15.82
N ASN A 98 1.01 -17.46 -14.52
CA ASN A 98 -0.06 -17.82 -13.63
C ASN A 98 -0.95 -16.60 -13.38
N GLU A 99 -2.13 -16.57 -13.97
CA GLU A 99 -3.13 -15.48 -13.95
C GLU A 99 -3.53 -14.99 -12.54
N GLN A 100 -3.08 -15.63 -11.51
CA GLN A 100 -3.24 -15.26 -10.11
C GLN A 100 -1.87 -15.13 -9.46
N ILE A 101 -1.12 -14.07 -9.77
CA ILE A 101 -0.03 -13.70 -8.88
C ILE A 101 -0.68 -13.16 -7.60
N SER A 102 -1.04 -14.10 -6.76
CA SER A 102 -1.25 -13.84 -5.34
C SER A 102 0.12 -13.55 -4.73
N LEU A 103 0.21 -12.67 -3.76
CA LEU A 103 1.43 -12.52 -2.93
C LEU A 103 1.91 -13.86 -2.34
N ARG A 104 1.06 -14.90 -2.40
CA ARG A 104 1.35 -16.29 -2.01
C ARG A 104 2.28 -17.05 -2.96
N ALA A 105 2.24 -16.72 -4.25
CA ALA A 105 3.01 -17.44 -5.28
C ALA A 105 4.42 -16.85 -5.46
N ILE A 106 4.67 -15.70 -4.87
CA ILE A 106 5.95 -15.00 -4.96
C ILE A 106 6.86 -15.47 -3.81
N ASP A 107 8.11 -15.76 -4.12
CA ASP A 107 9.13 -16.03 -3.10
C ASP A 107 9.19 -14.92 -2.05
N MET A 108 9.45 -15.29 -0.79
CA MET A 108 9.47 -14.36 0.34
C MET A 108 10.42 -13.16 0.10
N GLY A 109 11.57 -13.40 -0.52
CA GLY A 109 12.52 -12.35 -0.84
C GLY A 109 12.00 -11.39 -1.91
N ALA A 110 11.34 -11.90 -2.92
CA ALA A 110 10.70 -11.11 -3.98
C ALA A 110 9.50 -10.33 -3.42
N MET A 111 8.69 -10.95 -2.56
CA MET A 111 7.58 -10.31 -1.87
C MET A 111 8.06 -9.15 -1.00
N LEU A 112 9.12 -9.35 -0.22
CA LEU A 112 9.69 -8.30 0.63
C LEU A 112 10.15 -7.10 -0.20
N LYS A 113 10.86 -7.33 -1.31
CA LYS A 113 11.30 -6.26 -2.23
C LYS A 113 10.09 -5.51 -2.80
N TYR A 114 9.10 -6.24 -3.29
CA TYR A 114 7.88 -5.68 -3.86
C TYR A 114 7.13 -4.79 -2.87
N VAL A 115 6.84 -5.30 -1.69
CA VAL A 115 6.15 -4.57 -0.63
C VAL A 115 6.95 -3.33 -0.21
N SER A 116 8.27 -3.49 0.04
CA SER A 116 9.11 -2.40 0.51
C SER A 116 9.17 -1.23 -0.47
N ILE A 117 9.36 -1.51 -1.77
CA ILE A 117 9.44 -0.46 -2.78
C ILE A 117 8.12 0.32 -2.86
N LEU A 118 6.98 -0.37 -2.93
CA LEU A 118 5.68 0.28 -3.08
C LEU A 118 5.24 1.01 -1.80
N VAL A 119 5.56 0.47 -0.62
CA VAL A 119 5.32 1.14 0.66
C VAL A 119 6.12 2.44 0.75
N VAL A 120 7.42 2.41 0.40
CA VAL A 120 8.26 3.61 0.43
C VAL A 120 7.76 4.67 -0.56
N ILE A 121 7.40 4.28 -1.79
CA ILE A 121 6.83 5.20 -2.79
C ILE A 121 5.57 5.86 -2.26
N HIS A 122 4.67 5.07 -1.67
CA HIS A 122 3.43 5.58 -1.11
C HIS A 122 3.67 6.59 0.01
N HIS A 123 4.42 6.21 1.05
CA HIS A 123 4.68 7.07 2.20
C HIS A 123 5.41 8.34 1.80
N PHE A 124 6.44 8.23 0.97
CA PHE A 124 7.16 9.40 0.47
C PHE A 124 6.22 10.37 -0.28
N THR A 125 5.33 9.84 -1.12
CA THR A 125 4.37 10.67 -1.85
C THR A 125 3.40 11.36 -0.90
N VAL A 126 2.85 10.64 0.07
CA VAL A 126 1.91 11.21 1.06
C VAL A 126 2.59 12.33 1.84
N PHE A 127 3.75 12.07 2.45
CA PHE A 127 4.43 13.05 3.30
C PHE A 127 4.99 14.23 2.50
N LEU A 128 5.46 14.01 1.29
CA LEU A 128 5.93 15.08 0.40
C LEU A 128 4.78 16.03 0.03
N LEU A 129 3.61 15.48 -0.33
CA LEU A 129 2.43 16.27 -0.65
C LEU A 129 1.86 16.96 0.60
N ALA A 130 1.88 16.30 1.75
CA ALA A 130 1.41 16.89 3.02
C ALA A 130 2.30 18.03 3.50
N ALA A 131 3.61 17.91 3.34
CA ALA A 131 4.56 18.95 3.75
C ALA A 131 4.46 20.23 2.92
N TRP A 132 4.03 20.13 1.64
CA TRP A 132 3.87 21.23 0.67
C TRP A 132 5.07 22.19 0.60
N SER A 133 6.22 21.80 1.09
CA SER A 133 7.43 22.65 1.17
C SER A 133 8.71 21.82 1.17
N TRP A 134 9.67 22.22 0.35
CA TRP A 134 11.01 21.61 0.30
C TRP A 134 11.85 21.88 1.56
N SER A 135 11.53 22.91 2.34
CA SER A 135 12.27 23.23 3.57
C SER A 135 12.17 22.12 4.64
N HIS A 136 11.15 21.28 4.57
CA HIS A 136 10.90 20.20 5.51
C HIS A 136 11.32 18.82 4.99
N ILE A 137 12.09 18.75 3.91
CA ILE A 137 12.45 17.48 3.26
C ILE A 137 13.15 16.48 4.20
N GLY A 138 13.95 16.96 5.14
CA GLY A 138 14.59 16.11 6.15
C GLY A 138 13.58 15.40 7.05
N PHE A 139 12.50 16.09 7.45
CA PHE A 139 11.42 15.54 8.26
C PHE A 139 10.59 14.55 7.42
N VAL A 140 10.27 14.90 6.18
CA VAL A 140 9.58 14.01 5.21
C VAL A 140 10.33 12.69 5.05
N LEU A 141 11.66 12.73 4.91
CA LEU A 141 12.48 11.52 4.80
C LEU A 141 12.44 10.68 6.09
N LEU A 142 12.52 11.32 7.24
CA LEU A 142 12.42 10.63 8.54
C LEU A 142 11.07 9.92 8.68
N GLU A 143 9.97 10.63 8.47
CA GLU A 143 8.60 10.08 8.52
C GLU A 143 8.43 8.92 7.53
N THR A 144 8.95 9.09 6.31
CA THR A 144 8.91 8.05 5.28
C THR A 144 9.60 6.77 5.75
N VAL A 145 10.82 6.88 6.27
CA VAL A 145 11.59 5.71 6.71
C VAL A 145 10.91 5.02 7.89
N VAL A 146 10.57 5.78 8.93
CA VAL A 146 9.99 5.23 10.17
C VAL A 146 8.62 4.57 9.88
N SER A 147 7.73 5.28 9.19
CA SER A 147 6.39 4.77 8.87
C SER A 147 6.45 3.58 7.91
N SER A 148 7.36 3.59 6.94
CA SER A 148 7.55 2.47 6.02
C SER A 148 7.99 1.21 6.74
N ILE A 149 8.95 1.29 7.66
CA ILE A 149 9.43 0.13 8.42
C ILE A 149 8.25 -0.50 9.20
N VAL A 150 7.50 0.32 9.92
CA VAL A 150 6.35 -0.17 10.71
C VAL A 150 5.29 -0.79 9.80
N THR A 151 4.95 -0.14 8.70
CA THR A 151 3.95 -0.65 7.74
C THR A 151 4.40 -1.97 7.11
N ILE A 152 5.66 -2.10 6.70
CA ILE A 152 6.22 -3.32 6.13
C ILE A 152 6.14 -4.47 7.14
N LEU A 153 6.52 -4.23 8.40
CA LEU A 153 6.44 -5.24 9.46
C LEU A 153 4.99 -5.69 9.69
N LEU A 154 4.03 -4.77 9.69
CA LEU A 154 2.61 -5.11 9.84
C LEU A 154 2.07 -5.92 8.65
N ILE A 155 2.44 -5.56 7.42
CA ILE A 155 2.05 -6.29 6.20
C ILE A 155 2.62 -7.70 6.19
N ILE A 156 3.90 -7.87 6.54
CA ILE A 156 4.55 -9.19 6.61
C ILE A 156 3.93 -10.03 7.72
N GLY A 157 3.72 -9.42 8.90
CA GLY A 157 3.07 -10.09 10.02
C GLY A 157 1.66 -10.58 9.67
N TYR A 158 0.86 -9.73 9.01
CA TYR A 158 -0.46 -10.12 8.52
C TYR A 158 -0.39 -11.29 7.52
N ASN A 159 0.53 -11.23 6.56
CA ASN A 159 0.72 -12.28 5.57
C ASN A 159 1.12 -13.62 6.24
N SER A 160 2.02 -13.57 7.21
CA SER A 160 2.46 -14.75 7.98
C SER A 160 1.33 -15.38 8.80
N LEU A 161 0.40 -14.59 9.33
CA LEU A 161 -0.72 -15.09 10.15
C LEU A 161 -1.81 -15.74 9.31
N ILE A 162 -2.11 -15.19 8.12
CA ILE A 162 -3.24 -15.66 7.31
C ILE A 162 -2.84 -16.82 6.39
N TYR A 163 -1.56 -16.92 6.06
CA TYR A 163 -1.07 -17.86 5.05
C TYR A 163 -0.11 -18.93 5.61
N LYS A 164 -0.30 -19.23 6.88
CA LYS A 164 0.33 -20.37 7.55
C LYS A 164 -0.22 -21.72 7.07
#